data_e23c2993f6490d4be469600fc2777bad
#
_entry.id   e23c2993f6490d4be469600fc2777bad
#
_cell.length_a   1.000
_cell.length_b   1.000
_cell.length_c   1.000
_cell.angle_alpha   90.00
_cell.angle_beta   90.00
_cell.angle_gamma   90.00
#
_symmetry.space_group_name_H-M   'P 1'
#
loop_
_entity.id
_entity.type
_entity.pdbx_description
1 polymer ?
#
loop_
_entity_poly.entity_id
_entity_poly.type
_entity_poly.pdbx_seq_one_letter_code
_entity_poly.pdbx_strand_id
1 'polypeptide(L)'
;VHPNTTATPNRVVLTRAAAASSAGTKQYRIGNITNPSAINATTYVRITTHASIDGTGAYDDTGSVAFVTLTPLTISVYVPPYLSMCSGVSVAPDCSSVAGEIVDMGELSKISANSATTQFAVSTNSYDGYSAVIVGSTMTAGNRIIPALASPTLSQPGVSQFGINLRQNSSPSVGANVDGTGTGTPTASYSNANTFRFQSGDTIAS
;
A
#
# COMPACT_ATOMS: atom_id res chain seq x y z
N VAL A 1 11.48 -32.08 41.87
CA VAL A 1 12.83 -31.56 41.61
C VAL A 1 12.94 -30.25 42.37
N HIS A 2 13.91 -30.14 43.23
CA HIS A 2 14.18 -28.92 43.98
C HIS A 2 15.50 -28.30 43.54
N PRO A 3 15.62 -27.00 43.38
CA PRO A 3 16.87 -26.34 43.12
C PRO A 3 17.75 -26.48 44.40
N ASN A 4 18.98 -26.88 44.22
CA ASN A 4 19.97 -26.76 45.28
C ASN A 4 20.51 -25.33 45.24
N THR A 5 20.21 -24.57 46.30
CA THR A 5 20.55 -23.16 46.40
C THR A 5 22.01 -22.86 46.77
N THR A 6 22.86 -23.85 46.82
CA THR A 6 24.31 -23.58 46.99
C THR A 6 24.81 -22.96 45.69
N ALA A 7 24.76 -21.65 45.64
CA ALA A 7 25.06 -20.87 44.44
C ALA A 7 26.55 -20.89 44.12
N THR A 8 26.92 -21.72 43.20
CA THR A 8 28.14 -21.49 42.42
C THR A 8 27.76 -20.58 41.24
N PRO A 9 28.45 -19.47 40.99
CA PRO A 9 28.16 -18.61 39.86
C PRO A 9 28.03 -19.41 38.57
N ASN A 10 27.00 -19.17 37.78
CA ASN A 10 26.74 -19.80 36.51
C ASN A 10 26.45 -21.34 36.55
N ARG A 11 26.05 -21.88 37.69
CA ARG A 11 25.66 -23.29 37.82
C ARG A 11 24.35 -23.45 38.56
N VAL A 12 23.43 -24.22 37.98
CA VAL A 12 22.17 -24.63 38.62
C VAL A 12 22.20 -26.12 38.84
N VAL A 13 21.98 -26.57 40.08
CA VAL A 13 21.88 -28.01 40.42
C VAL A 13 20.41 -28.31 40.71
N LEU A 14 19.88 -29.30 40.02
CA LEU A 14 18.52 -29.82 40.22
C LEU A 14 18.63 -31.22 40.82
N THR A 15 18.13 -31.42 42.02
CA THR A 15 18.08 -32.72 42.69
C THR A 15 16.70 -33.37 42.62
N ARG A 16 16.66 -34.67 42.50
CA ARG A 16 15.43 -35.46 42.60
C ARG A 16 15.68 -36.68 43.48
N ALA A 17 14.59 -37.15 44.13
CA ALA A 17 14.67 -38.45 44.83
C ALA A 17 15.05 -39.59 43.85
N ALA A 18 15.80 -40.55 44.34
CA ALA A 18 16.12 -41.74 43.56
C ALA A 18 14.83 -42.49 43.20
N ALA A 19 14.58 -42.62 41.91
CA ALA A 19 13.46 -43.37 41.38
C ALA A 19 13.81 -43.92 40.02
N ALA A 20 13.27 -45.05 39.68
CA ALA A 20 13.39 -45.58 38.33
C ALA A 20 12.82 -44.55 37.33
N SER A 21 13.57 -44.21 36.31
CA SER A 21 13.13 -43.28 35.25
C SER A 21 12.88 -44.09 33.99
N SER A 22 11.70 -43.94 33.41
CA SER A 22 11.45 -44.47 32.07
C SER A 22 12.38 -43.81 31.05
N ALA A 23 12.82 -44.57 30.08
CA ALA A 23 13.52 -44.01 28.93
C ALA A 23 12.61 -43.00 28.22
N GLY A 24 13.17 -41.92 27.74
CA GLY A 24 12.44 -40.87 27.00
C GLY A 24 13.00 -39.48 27.27
N THR A 25 12.63 -38.55 26.42
CA THR A 25 13.02 -37.15 26.52
C THR A 25 12.49 -36.51 27.79
N LYS A 26 13.37 -35.87 28.56
CA LYS A 26 13.03 -35.10 29.74
C LYS A 26 13.23 -33.62 29.42
N GLN A 27 12.23 -32.81 29.78
CA GLN A 27 12.29 -31.39 29.54
C GLN A 27 12.35 -30.62 30.87
N TYR A 28 13.32 -29.73 30.97
CA TYR A 28 13.47 -28.83 32.12
C TYR A 28 13.36 -27.40 31.66
N ARG A 29 12.60 -26.60 32.36
CA ARG A 29 12.45 -25.17 32.09
C ARG A 29 13.00 -24.38 33.29
N ILE A 30 13.97 -23.51 33.02
CA ILE A 30 14.58 -22.65 34.02
C ILE A 30 14.21 -21.21 33.65
N GLY A 31 13.55 -20.49 34.56
CA GLY A 31 13.20 -19.09 34.39
C GLY A 31 14.20 -18.15 35.09
N ASN A 32 14.02 -16.84 34.87
CA ASN A 32 14.82 -15.76 35.47
C ASN A 32 16.34 -15.86 35.21
N ILE A 33 16.70 -16.31 34.02
CA ILE A 33 18.09 -16.29 33.57
C ILE A 33 18.34 -14.97 32.88
N THR A 34 19.39 -14.28 33.29
CA THR A 34 19.89 -13.10 32.60
C THR A 34 20.86 -13.55 31.51
N ASN A 35 20.60 -13.15 30.28
CA ASN A 35 21.48 -13.43 29.17
C ASN A 35 22.82 -12.69 29.32
N PRO A 36 23.93 -13.26 28.78
CA PRO A 36 25.22 -12.57 28.71
C PRO A 36 25.07 -11.21 28.03
N SER A 37 25.68 -10.17 28.59
CA SER A 37 25.66 -8.81 28.04
C SER A 37 26.75 -8.57 26.98
N ALA A 38 27.75 -9.43 26.91
CA ALA A 38 28.80 -9.33 25.91
C ALA A 38 28.22 -9.65 24.52
N ILE A 39 28.36 -8.73 23.57
CA ILE A 39 28.00 -8.92 22.16
C ILE A 39 29.12 -9.56 21.38
N ASN A 40 28.80 -10.31 20.33
CA ASN A 40 29.76 -11.08 19.52
C ASN A 40 30.56 -12.10 20.33
N ALA A 41 30.01 -12.56 21.45
CA ALA A 41 30.62 -13.55 22.31
C ALA A 41 29.86 -14.88 22.25
N THR A 42 30.58 -15.98 22.15
CA THR A 42 29.99 -17.32 22.22
C THR A 42 29.84 -17.73 23.67
N THR A 43 28.62 -18.12 24.04
CA THR A 43 28.30 -18.66 25.36
C THR A 43 27.97 -20.15 25.23
N TYR A 44 28.49 -20.92 26.14
CA TYR A 44 28.26 -22.38 26.18
C TYR A 44 27.36 -22.72 27.36
N VAL A 45 26.33 -23.52 27.12
CA VAL A 45 25.53 -24.15 28.16
C VAL A 45 25.81 -25.64 28.13
N ARG A 46 26.15 -26.19 29.28
CA ARG A 46 26.42 -27.61 29.47
C ARG A 46 25.47 -28.19 30.49
N ILE A 47 24.88 -29.31 30.18
CA ILE A 47 24.05 -30.11 31.09
C ILE A 47 24.79 -31.38 31.39
N THR A 48 24.88 -31.74 32.67
CA THR A 48 25.49 -32.99 33.14
C THR A 48 24.53 -33.67 34.10
N THR A 49 24.47 -34.97 34.05
CA THR A 49 23.78 -35.80 35.05
C THR A 49 24.79 -36.48 35.96
N HIS A 50 24.48 -36.55 37.23
CA HIS A 50 25.35 -37.11 38.26
C HIS A 50 24.57 -38.06 39.18
N ALA A 51 25.20 -39.07 39.68
CA ALA A 51 24.64 -39.92 40.74
C ALA A 51 24.62 -39.21 42.10
N SER A 52 25.48 -38.18 42.31
CA SER A 52 25.52 -37.37 43.52
C SER A 52 24.39 -36.37 43.59
N ILE A 53 23.98 -35.99 44.83
CA ILE A 53 22.90 -35.00 45.07
C ILE A 53 23.35 -33.56 44.94
N ASP A 54 24.66 -33.32 44.88
CA ASP A 54 25.28 -31.99 44.77
C ASP A 54 25.87 -31.73 43.37
N GLY A 55 25.78 -32.72 42.48
CA GLY A 55 26.33 -32.64 41.12
C GLY A 55 27.85 -32.63 41.08
N THR A 56 28.48 -33.25 42.07
CA THR A 56 29.93 -33.47 42.10
C THR A 56 30.30 -34.89 41.65
N GLY A 57 31.59 -35.12 41.40
CA GLY A 57 32.08 -36.43 40.93
C GLY A 57 31.92 -36.64 39.43
N ALA A 58 32.06 -37.87 39.01
CA ALA A 58 31.86 -38.25 37.62
C ALA A 58 30.43 -37.98 37.16
N TYR A 59 30.25 -37.57 35.94
CA TYR A 59 28.91 -37.42 35.33
C TYR A 59 28.56 -38.73 34.58
N ASP A 60 27.27 -39.08 34.62
CA ASP A 60 26.75 -40.25 33.93
C ASP A 60 26.46 -39.91 32.45
N ASP A 61 26.04 -38.65 32.18
CA ASP A 61 25.77 -38.20 30.84
C ASP A 61 26.04 -36.69 30.73
N THR A 62 26.31 -36.19 29.53
CA THR A 62 26.59 -34.78 29.27
C THR A 62 26.12 -34.34 27.89
N GLY A 63 25.60 -33.15 27.82
CA GLY A 63 25.26 -32.46 26.58
C GLY A 63 25.65 -30.98 26.66
N SER A 64 26.01 -30.39 25.54
CA SER A 64 26.31 -28.95 25.48
C SER A 64 25.71 -28.32 24.25
N VAL A 65 25.39 -27.04 24.37
CA VAL A 65 24.94 -26.17 23.28
C VAL A 65 25.69 -24.83 23.35
N ALA A 66 26.00 -24.27 22.20
CA ALA A 66 26.60 -22.96 22.09
C ALA A 66 25.60 -22.00 21.44
N PHE A 67 25.57 -20.76 21.90
CA PHE A 67 24.86 -19.67 21.26
C PHE A 67 25.68 -18.39 21.27
N VAL A 68 25.39 -17.50 20.35
CA VAL A 68 26.09 -16.21 20.19
C VAL A 68 25.10 -15.08 20.43
N THR A 69 25.53 -14.10 21.21
CA THR A 69 24.79 -12.85 21.39
C THR A 69 25.26 -11.86 20.33
N LEU A 70 24.38 -11.43 19.44
CA LEU A 70 24.67 -10.52 18.35
C LEU A 70 24.01 -9.16 18.58
N THR A 71 24.61 -8.12 18.01
CA THR A 71 23.93 -6.83 17.90
C THR A 71 22.77 -6.95 16.93
N PRO A 72 21.57 -6.46 17.27
CA PRO A 72 20.46 -6.46 16.35
C PRO A 72 20.79 -5.69 15.06
N LEU A 73 20.46 -6.28 13.90
CA LEU A 73 20.52 -5.57 12.64
C LEU A 73 19.25 -4.74 12.49
N THR A 74 19.43 -3.42 12.31
CA THR A 74 18.32 -2.53 11.96
C THR A 74 18.28 -2.36 10.46
N ILE A 75 17.15 -2.68 9.85
CA ILE A 75 16.89 -2.44 8.43
C ILE A 75 15.89 -1.30 8.36
N SER A 76 16.26 -0.23 7.67
CA SER A 76 15.34 0.88 7.35
C SER A 76 15.16 0.95 5.84
N VAL A 77 13.91 1.16 5.43
CA VAL A 77 13.52 1.32 4.02
C VAL A 77 12.78 2.63 3.90
N TYR A 78 13.11 3.39 2.88
CA TYR A 78 12.40 4.62 2.51
C TYR A 78 11.88 4.47 1.08
N VAL A 79 10.57 4.69 0.89
CA VAL A 79 9.93 4.77 -0.42
C VAL A 79 9.61 6.24 -0.68
N PRO A 80 10.26 6.90 -1.65
CA PRO A 80 9.95 8.30 -1.94
C PRO A 80 8.52 8.44 -2.45
N PRO A 81 7.79 9.52 -2.08
CA PRO A 81 6.49 9.81 -2.66
C PRO A 81 6.64 10.13 -4.14
N TYR A 82 5.70 9.67 -4.95
CA TYR A 82 5.62 10.03 -6.35
C TYR A 82 4.18 10.33 -6.76
N LEU A 83 4.04 11.18 -7.77
CA LEU A 83 2.81 11.42 -8.51
C LEU A 83 3.19 11.49 -9.99
N SER A 84 2.56 10.68 -10.80
CA SER A 84 2.67 10.71 -12.27
C SER A 84 1.29 11.04 -12.84
N MET A 85 1.25 11.97 -13.78
CA MET A 85 0.03 12.34 -14.51
C MET A 85 0.36 12.59 -15.98
N CYS A 86 -0.48 12.10 -16.84
CA CYS A 86 -0.44 12.38 -18.28
C CYS A 86 -1.84 12.57 -18.84
N SER A 87 -1.97 13.39 -19.87
CA SER A 87 -3.25 13.67 -20.54
C SER A 87 -3.05 13.84 -22.03
N GLY A 88 -4.05 13.45 -22.84
CA GLY A 88 -4.02 13.51 -24.28
C GLY A 88 -5.32 12.97 -24.90
N VAL A 89 -5.37 12.91 -26.22
CA VAL A 89 -6.47 12.24 -26.92
C VAL A 89 -6.45 10.75 -26.67
N SER A 90 -5.24 10.17 -26.58
CA SER A 90 -5.03 8.78 -26.18
C SER A 90 -3.83 8.70 -25.25
N VAL A 91 -3.96 7.95 -24.15
CA VAL A 91 -2.97 7.85 -23.09
C VAL A 91 -2.80 6.39 -22.68
N ALA A 92 -1.56 5.91 -22.59
CA ALA A 92 -1.28 4.62 -21.99
C ALA A 92 -1.47 4.69 -20.47
N PRO A 93 -1.99 3.63 -19.81
CA PRO A 93 -2.24 3.64 -18.37
C PRO A 93 -1.01 3.92 -17.49
N ASP A 94 0.18 3.59 -17.99
CA ASP A 94 1.48 3.83 -17.34
C ASP A 94 2.16 5.13 -17.78
N CYS A 95 1.47 5.97 -18.55
CA CYS A 95 2.01 7.19 -19.16
C CYS A 95 3.22 6.97 -20.10
N SER A 96 3.48 5.75 -20.54
CA SER A 96 4.60 5.44 -21.45
C SER A 96 4.40 6.03 -22.85
N SER A 97 3.14 6.28 -23.22
CA SER A 97 2.80 6.96 -24.48
C SER A 97 1.61 7.89 -24.32
N VAL A 98 1.70 9.05 -24.93
CA VAL A 98 0.63 10.06 -25.04
C VAL A 98 0.55 10.50 -26.47
N ALA A 99 -0.64 10.51 -27.05
CA ALA A 99 -0.87 10.96 -28.41
C ALA A 99 -2.02 11.97 -28.46
N GLY A 100 -1.84 12.99 -29.30
CA GLY A 100 -2.82 14.03 -29.57
C GLY A 100 -2.90 15.12 -28.49
N GLU A 101 -2.45 16.30 -28.85
CA GLU A 101 -2.52 17.50 -28.00
C GLU A 101 -3.76 18.36 -28.31
N ILE A 102 -4.40 18.11 -29.45
CA ILE A 102 -5.54 18.88 -29.93
C ILE A 102 -6.75 17.97 -30.02
N VAL A 103 -7.84 18.38 -29.40
CA VAL A 103 -9.15 17.74 -29.50
C VAL A 103 -9.97 18.49 -30.56
N ASP A 104 -10.11 17.86 -31.73
CA ASP A 104 -10.93 18.42 -32.80
C ASP A 104 -12.39 17.98 -32.62
N MET A 105 -13.28 18.91 -32.42
CA MET A 105 -14.73 18.67 -32.31
C MET A 105 -15.47 18.87 -33.63
N GLY A 106 -14.76 19.21 -34.69
CA GLY A 106 -15.32 19.49 -35.99
C GLY A 106 -16.20 20.73 -36.06
N GLU A 107 -16.97 20.87 -37.12
CA GLU A 107 -17.91 22.00 -37.31
C GLU A 107 -19.13 21.86 -36.41
N LEU A 108 -19.42 22.89 -35.63
CA LEU A 108 -20.57 22.91 -34.72
C LEU A 108 -21.90 22.93 -35.48
N SER A 109 -22.81 22.07 -35.08
CA SER A 109 -24.13 21.85 -35.71
C SER A 109 -25.28 22.27 -34.79
N LYS A 110 -26.37 22.74 -35.42
CA LYS A 110 -27.62 23.00 -34.69
C LYS A 110 -28.52 21.75 -34.57
N ILE A 111 -28.19 20.68 -35.26
CA ILE A 111 -29.03 19.48 -35.32
C ILE A 111 -28.42 18.31 -34.57
N SER A 112 -27.13 18.37 -34.25
CA SER A 112 -26.44 17.34 -33.51
C SER A 112 -25.47 17.92 -32.50
N ALA A 113 -25.26 17.24 -31.40
CA ALA A 113 -24.18 17.58 -30.47
C ALA A 113 -22.83 17.12 -31.05
N ASN A 114 -21.87 18.04 -31.07
CA ASN A 114 -20.48 17.69 -31.35
C ASN A 114 -19.81 17.22 -30.07
N SER A 115 -19.03 16.17 -30.16
CA SER A 115 -18.36 15.58 -29.00
C SER A 115 -17.03 14.95 -29.40
N ALA A 116 -16.11 14.96 -28.47
CA ALA A 116 -14.83 14.28 -28.63
C ALA A 116 -14.38 13.70 -27.28
N THR A 117 -13.46 12.74 -27.33
CA THR A 117 -12.92 12.09 -26.14
C THR A 117 -11.47 12.50 -25.95
N THR A 118 -11.11 12.78 -24.72
CA THR A 118 -9.76 12.91 -24.23
C THR A 118 -9.57 12.02 -23.02
N GLN A 119 -8.34 11.69 -22.71
CA GLN A 119 -7.99 10.79 -21.61
C GLN A 119 -6.94 11.43 -20.71
N PHE A 120 -6.94 11.02 -19.45
CA PHE A 120 -5.81 11.24 -18.55
C PHE A 120 -5.60 9.98 -17.69
N ALA A 121 -4.36 9.75 -17.31
CA ALA A 121 -3.99 8.73 -16.35
C ALA A 121 -3.25 9.36 -15.17
N VAL A 122 -3.50 8.86 -13.97
CA VAL A 122 -2.84 9.31 -12.73
C VAL A 122 -2.38 8.08 -11.95
N SER A 123 -1.15 8.14 -11.43
CA SER A 123 -0.59 7.12 -10.55
C SER A 123 0.16 7.78 -9.39
N THR A 124 -0.09 7.31 -8.18
CA THR A 124 0.59 7.77 -6.97
C THR A 124 0.74 6.65 -5.95
N ASN A 125 1.76 6.74 -5.09
CA ASN A 125 1.91 5.91 -3.91
C ASN A 125 1.50 6.64 -2.61
N SER A 126 0.87 7.82 -2.72
CA SER A 126 0.34 8.53 -1.57
C SER A 126 -0.82 7.77 -0.94
N TYR A 127 -0.81 7.64 0.38
CA TYR A 127 -1.93 7.04 1.14
C TYR A 127 -3.24 7.82 0.95
N ASP A 128 -3.15 9.16 0.83
CA ASP A 128 -4.31 10.04 0.64
C ASP A 128 -4.76 10.14 -0.82
N GLY A 129 -4.10 9.41 -1.74
CA GLY A 129 -4.45 9.41 -3.16
C GLY A 129 -4.05 10.70 -3.88
N TYR A 130 -4.94 11.15 -4.78
CA TYR A 130 -4.78 12.36 -5.57
C TYR A 130 -6.12 13.09 -5.72
N SER A 131 -6.05 14.34 -6.18
CA SER A 131 -7.23 15.11 -6.60
C SER A 131 -6.95 15.72 -7.97
N ALA A 132 -7.81 15.41 -8.94
CA ALA A 132 -7.73 15.97 -10.29
C ALA A 132 -8.71 17.14 -10.40
N VAL A 133 -8.18 18.32 -10.70
CA VAL A 133 -8.95 19.57 -10.83
C VAL A 133 -8.91 20.01 -12.29
N ILE A 134 -10.09 20.41 -12.83
CA ILE A 134 -10.17 21.00 -14.16
C ILE A 134 -10.12 22.53 -14.06
N VAL A 135 -9.25 23.14 -14.86
CA VAL A 135 -9.12 24.59 -14.92
C VAL A 135 -9.16 25.04 -16.38
N GLY A 136 -9.95 26.04 -16.68
CA GLY A 136 -10.04 26.57 -18.02
C GLY A 136 -11.27 27.45 -18.25
N SER A 137 -11.47 27.80 -19.51
CA SER A 137 -12.66 28.52 -19.99
C SER A 137 -13.37 27.73 -21.07
N THR A 138 -14.60 28.03 -21.34
CA THR A 138 -15.34 27.47 -22.46
C THR A 138 -14.87 28.07 -23.79
N MET A 139 -15.25 27.43 -24.88
CA MET A 139 -14.89 27.88 -26.24
C MET A 139 -15.49 29.28 -26.54
N THR A 140 -14.69 30.10 -27.21
CA THR A 140 -15.09 31.47 -27.61
C THR A 140 -14.78 31.67 -29.10
N ALA A 141 -15.62 32.47 -29.76
CA ALA A 141 -15.38 32.90 -31.13
C ALA A 141 -15.73 34.44 -31.22
N GLY A 142 -14.70 35.26 -31.18
CA GLY A 142 -14.88 36.73 -31.02
C GLY A 142 -15.60 37.06 -29.73
N ASN A 143 -16.70 37.75 -29.82
CA ASN A 143 -17.55 38.13 -28.66
C ASN A 143 -18.57 37.03 -28.28
N ARG A 144 -18.57 35.91 -28.92
CA ARG A 144 -19.48 34.79 -28.64
C ARG A 144 -18.79 33.77 -27.74
N ILE A 145 -19.50 33.35 -26.70
CA ILE A 145 -19.06 32.38 -25.74
C ILE A 145 -20.06 31.23 -25.77
N ILE A 146 -19.59 29.98 -25.79
CA ILE A 146 -20.44 28.82 -25.55
C ILE A 146 -20.60 28.69 -24.03
N PRO A 147 -21.84 28.81 -23.49
CA PRO A 147 -22.07 28.73 -22.06
C PRO A 147 -21.66 27.37 -21.47
N ALA A 148 -21.09 27.39 -20.28
CA ALA A 148 -20.83 26.19 -19.50
C ALA A 148 -22.12 25.64 -18.88
N LEU A 149 -22.25 24.32 -18.81
CA LEU A 149 -23.26 23.66 -17.99
C LEU A 149 -22.80 23.66 -16.52
N ALA A 150 -23.28 24.62 -15.73
CA ALA A 150 -22.89 24.79 -14.33
C ALA A 150 -23.38 23.65 -13.40
N SER A 151 -24.35 22.86 -13.83
CA SER A 151 -24.84 21.65 -13.15
C SER A 151 -24.92 20.49 -14.10
N PRO A 152 -24.85 19.22 -13.62
CA PRO A 152 -25.00 18.03 -14.47
C PRO A 152 -26.32 18.07 -15.26
N THR A 153 -26.22 18.21 -16.58
CA THR A 153 -27.36 18.44 -17.48
C THR A 153 -27.23 17.58 -18.72
N LEU A 154 -28.35 17.09 -19.26
CA LEU A 154 -28.39 16.35 -20.50
C LEU A 154 -27.98 17.24 -21.68
N SER A 155 -27.26 16.67 -22.63
CA SER A 155 -26.94 17.33 -23.89
C SER A 155 -28.20 17.60 -24.71
N GLN A 156 -28.32 18.83 -25.22
CA GLN A 156 -29.46 19.26 -26.03
C GLN A 156 -28.98 19.83 -27.38
N PRO A 157 -29.18 19.09 -28.49
CA PRO A 157 -28.87 19.57 -29.81
C PRO A 157 -29.59 20.90 -30.10
N GLY A 158 -28.93 21.82 -30.78
CA GLY A 158 -29.46 23.15 -31.10
C GLY A 158 -29.34 24.19 -29.97
N VAL A 159 -28.92 23.81 -28.78
CA VAL A 159 -28.64 24.69 -27.65
C VAL A 159 -27.14 24.89 -27.54
N SER A 160 -26.71 26.17 -27.43
CA SER A 160 -25.29 26.46 -27.19
C SER A 160 -24.93 26.12 -25.75
N GLN A 161 -24.11 25.07 -25.57
CA GLN A 161 -23.71 24.54 -24.25
C GLN A 161 -22.41 23.79 -24.35
N PHE A 162 -21.63 23.78 -23.25
CA PHE A 162 -20.41 23.03 -23.10
C PHE A 162 -20.36 22.31 -21.75
N GLY A 163 -19.98 21.07 -21.76
CA GLY A 163 -19.77 20.28 -20.54
C GLY A 163 -18.88 19.07 -20.83
N ILE A 164 -18.33 18.52 -19.81
CA ILE A 164 -17.55 17.27 -19.82
C ILE A 164 -18.21 16.22 -18.93
N ASN A 165 -17.80 14.98 -19.13
CA ASN A 165 -18.22 13.85 -18.32
C ASN A 165 -17.10 12.81 -18.31
N LEU A 166 -16.90 12.12 -17.21
CA LEU A 166 -15.87 11.08 -17.04
C LEU A 166 -16.48 9.66 -17.09
N ARG A 167 -17.46 9.47 -17.97
CA ARG A 167 -18.13 8.18 -18.17
C ARG A 167 -18.40 7.93 -19.65
N GLN A 168 -18.68 6.68 -19.96
CA GLN A 168 -19.27 6.33 -21.23
C GLN A 168 -20.69 6.89 -21.33
N ASN A 169 -20.99 7.58 -22.43
CA ASN A 169 -22.28 8.20 -22.70
C ASN A 169 -22.87 7.60 -23.98
N SER A 170 -24.19 7.56 -24.05
CA SER A 170 -24.94 7.10 -25.22
C SER A 170 -25.61 8.25 -25.99
N SER A 171 -25.74 9.42 -25.36
CA SER A 171 -26.35 10.61 -25.97
C SER A 171 -25.65 11.90 -25.52
N PRO A 172 -24.68 12.42 -26.31
CA PRO A 172 -24.06 11.82 -27.48
C PRO A 172 -23.24 10.57 -27.14
N SER A 173 -23.02 9.68 -28.13
CA SER A 173 -22.17 8.50 -27.96
C SER A 173 -20.69 8.92 -27.89
N VAL A 174 -20.15 9.09 -26.68
CA VAL A 174 -18.82 9.63 -26.42
C VAL A 174 -18.29 9.17 -25.06
N GLY A 175 -16.97 9.12 -24.94
CA GLY A 175 -16.27 8.78 -23.71
C GLY A 175 -16.20 7.28 -23.44
N ALA A 176 -15.54 6.94 -22.37
CA ALA A 176 -15.41 5.59 -21.84
C ALA A 176 -15.58 5.60 -20.32
N ASN A 177 -15.83 4.44 -19.74
CA ASN A 177 -15.77 4.29 -18.30
C ASN A 177 -14.32 4.30 -17.84
N VAL A 178 -14.12 4.68 -16.58
CA VAL A 178 -12.80 4.59 -15.94
C VAL A 178 -12.32 3.14 -16.01
N ASP A 179 -11.11 2.96 -16.45
CA ASP A 179 -10.42 1.68 -16.60
C ASP A 179 -9.13 1.70 -15.78
N GLY A 180 -8.61 0.52 -15.46
CA GLY A 180 -7.38 0.34 -14.70
C GLY A 180 -7.59 -0.36 -13.36
N THR A 181 -6.47 -0.58 -12.67
CA THR A 181 -6.42 -1.29 -11.37
C THR A 181 -6.50 -0.37 -10.16
N GLY A 182 -6.57 0.94 -10.39
CA GLY A 182 -6.60 1.96 -9.35
C GLY A 182 -7.97 2.12 -8.69
N THR A 183 -7.99 2.86 -7.60
CA THR A 183 -9.20 3.19 -6.83
C THR A 183 -9.79 4.55 -7.17
N GLY A 184 -9.13 5.33 -8.04
CA GLY A 184 -9.59 6.66 -8.45
C GLY A 184 -10.95 6.60 -9.13
N THR A 185 -11.84 7.50 -8.74
CA THR A 185 -13.20 7.57 -9.25
C THR A 185 -13.59 8.99 -9.66
N PRO A 186 -14.44 9.16 -10.70
CA PRO A 186 -15.03 10.46 -11.00
C PRO A 186 -15.87 10.96 -9.84
N THR A 187 -15.83 12.26 -9.56
CA THR A 187 -16.74 12.88 -8.59
C THR A 187 -18.20 12.81 -9.06
N ALA A 188 -19.14 12.90 -8.13
CA ALA A 188 -20.58 12.74 -8.39
C ALA A 188 -21.12 13.63 -9.52
N SER A 189 -20.57 14.83 -9.68
CA SER A 189 -20.97 15.77 -10.75
C SER A 189 -20.50 15.35 -12.15
N TYR A 190 -19.57 14.42 -12.26
CA TYR A 190 -18.92 13.99 -13.50
C TYR A 190 -19.02 12.47 -13.75
N SER A 191 -19.74 11.75 -12.89
CA SER A 191 -19.85 10.29 -12.91
C SER A 191 -21.16 9.74 -13.50
N ASN A 192 -22.16 10.56 -13.74
CA ASN A 192 -23.46 10.12 -14.25
C ASN A 192 -23.48 10.12 -15.77
N ALA A 193 -23.83 8.99 -16.37
CA ALA A 193 -23.93 8.86 -17.83
C ALA A 193 -24.93 9.85 -18.42
N ASN A 194 -24.61 10.40 -19.59
CA ASN A 194 -25.41 11.36 -20.39
C ASN A 194 -25.61 12.73 -19.75
N THR A 195 -25.02 13.01 -18.58
CA THR A 195 -25.06 14.35 -18.00
C THR A 195 -23.66 14.97 -18.05
N PHE A 196 -23.62 16.23 -18.46
CA PHE A 196 -22.39 16.97 -18.68
C PHE A 196 -22.35 18.19 -17.78
N ARG A 197 -21.21 18.54 -17.28
CA ARG A 197 -20.96 19.74 -16.47
C ARG A 197 -19.59 20.31 -16.79
N PHE A 198 -19.43 21.60 -16.67
CA PHE A 198 -18.13 22.25 -16.66
C PHE A 198 -18.15 23.46 -15.73
N GLN A 199 -17.25 23.44 -14.78
CA GLN A 199 -16.94 24.60 -13.94
C GLN A 199 -15.44 24.59 -13.66
N SER A 200 -14.78 25.72 -13.99
CA SER A 200 -13.35 25.88 -13.71
C SER A 200 -13.09 25.84 -12.20
N GLY A 201 -12.11 25.05 -11.79
CA GLY A 201 -11.78 24.82 -10.37
C GLY A 201 -12.48 23.62 -9.74
N ASP A 202 -13.38 22.92 -10.45
CA ASP A 202 -14.01 21.73 -9.94
C ASP A 202 -13.02 20.57 -9.84
N THR A 203 -13.11 19.81 -8.74
CA THR A 203 -12.50 18.47 -8.65
C THR A 203 -13.34 17.51 -9.48
N ILE A 204 -12.71 16.86 -10.45
CA ILE A 204 -13.38 15.95 -11.39
C ILE A 204 -13.19 14.48 -11.02
N ALA A 205 -12.07 14.13 -10.37
CA ALA A 205 -11.76 12.79 -9.90
C ALA A 205 -10.85 12.81 -8.67
N SER A 206 -10.92 11.75 -7.89
CA SER A 206 -10.05 11.51 -6.73
C SER A 206 -9.95 10.01 -6.43
#